data_cd90fcb4621460bbd80e32d59e0bddf1
#
_entry.id   cd90fcb4621460bbd80e32d59e0bddf1
#
_cell.length_a   1.000
_cell.length_b   1.000
_cell.length_c   1.000
_cell.angle_alpha   90.00
_cell.angle_beta   90.00
_cell.angle_gamma   90.00
#
_symmetry.space_group_name_H-M   'P 1'
#
loop_
_entity.id
_entity.type
_entity.pdbx_description
1 polymer ?
#
loop_
_entity_poly.entity_id
_entity_poly.type
_entity_poly.pdbx_seq_one_letter_code
_entity_poly.pdbx_strand_id
1 'polypeptide(L)'
;MENHSDNHGRAHPRQREVKLPPLPPGLEVYRPADVLGSSVLVVEDEAAMLQQLRIDLQDLGYRPSVAATVAEAQDVLEHERVAAVLLDLVLDEREDSGFELLTWIRQHHPGLPVIVLSAAQVNSASIRRAYELGASSYFVKGNVPMAHIYSDLAARLVERGTGRPGNYRFGRLEFDPTHRIIRLGDSEARLTQQQTALVLFLAQGSKPATARDLIQAGLFRNNAAHSTVHSALLTLRRRLDELEPGLGGTFVHASARGYSLVAVHE
;
A
#
# COMPACT_ATOMS: atom_id res chain seq x y z
N MET A 1 19.61 -59.16 21.69
CA MET A 1 19.09 -57.88 22.22
C MET A 1 19.43 -56.79 21.24
N GLU A 2 18.61 -56.63 20.20
CA GLU A 2 18.74 -55.64 19.15
C GLU A 2 17.69 -54.56 19.34
N ASN A 3 18.11 -53.35 19.61
CA ASN A 3 17.26 -52.18 19.72
C ASN A 3 17.12 -51.52 18.35
N HIS A 4 15.98 -51.73 17.72
CA HIS A 4 15.55 -50.96 16.54
C HIS A 4 14.97 -49.62 16.99
N SER A 5 15.67 -48.55 16.70
CA SER A 5 15.15 -47.18 16.84
C SER A 5 14.47 -46.78 15.54
N ASP A 6 13.16 -46.84 15.51
CA ASP A 6 12.33 -46.33 14.41
C ASP A 6 12.33 -44.80 14.43
N ASN A 7 13.06 -44.22 13.48
CA ASN A 7 13.04 -42.78 13.20
C ASN A 7 11.87 -42.49 12.28
N HIS A 8 10.72 -42.13 12.89
CA HIS A 8 9.54 -41.63 12.14
C HIS A 8 9.79 -40.20 11.67
N GLY A 9 10.37 -40.09 10.47
CA GLY A 9 10.44 -38.85 9.73
C GLY A 9 9.05 -38.28 9.48
N ARG A 10 8.69 -37.22 10.20
CA ARG A 10 7.48 -36.42 9.92
C ARG A 10 7.66 -35.78 8.54
N ALA A 11 7.00 -36.34 7.54
CA ALA A 11 6.86 -35.73 6.24
C ALA A 11 6.06 -34.44 6.39
N HIS A 12 6.70 -33.29 6.13
CA HIS A 12 5.98 -32.01 5.97
C HIS A 12 4.96 -32.18 4.83
N PRO A 13 3.71 -31.75 5.01
CA PRO A 13 2.72 -31.79 3.95
C PRO A 13 3.23 -30.90 2.80
N ARG A 14 3.42 -31.51 1.64
CA ARG A 14 3.75 -30.81 0.40
C ARG A 14 2.65 -29.76 0.16
N GLN A 15 3.00 -28.49 0.21
CA GLN A 15 2.12 -27.40 -0.19
C GLN A 15 1.65 -27.70 -1.62
N ARG A 16 0.34 -27.86 -1.78
CA ARG A 16 -0.26 -27.97 -3.12
C ARG A 16 0.01 -26.66 -3.85
N GLU A 17 0.75 -26.76 -4.93
CA GLU A 17 0.95 -25.65 -5.86
C GLU A 17 -0.42 -25.24 -6.41
N VAL A 18 -0.97 -24.13 -5.91
CA VAL A 18 -2.23 -23.58 -6.40
C VAL A 18 -1.93 -22.92 -7.74
N LYS A 19 -2.23 -23.62 -8.84
CA LYS A 19 -2.20 -23.02 -10.17
C LYS A 19 -3.32 -21.99 -10.26
N LEU A 20 -2.95 -20.72 -10.13
CA LEU A 20 -3.86 -19.61 -10.37
C LEU A 20 -4.14 -19.47 -11.88
N PRO A 21 -5.36 -19.08 -12.26
CA PRO A 21 -5.66 -18.77 -13.65
C PRO A 21 -4.76 -17.63 -14.15
N PRO A 22 -4.46 -17.57 -15.47
CA PRO A 22 -3.74 -16.45 -16.05
C PRO A 22 -4.54 -15.17 -15.82
N LEU A 23 -3.83 -14.09 -15.46
CA LEU A 23 -4.45 -12.78 -15.28
C LEU A 23 -5.01 -12.24 -16.60
N PRO A 24 -6.11 -11.47 -16.57
CA PRO A 24 -6.58 -10.71 -17.71
C PRO A 24 -5.44 -9.83 -18.28
N PRO A 25 -5.39 -9.62 -19.60
CA PRO A 25 -4.40 -8.75 -20.22
C PRO A 25 -4.43 -7.35 -19.59
N GLY A 26 -3.29 -6.85 -19.16
CA GLY A 26 -3.15 -5.54 -18.49
C GLY A 26 -3.20 -5.57 -16.97
N LEU A 27 -3.45 -6.72 -16.34
CA LEU A 27 -3.45 -6.89 -14.89
C LEU A 27 -2.15 -7.61 -14.42
N GLU A 28 -0.98 -7.10 -14.78
CA GLU A 28 0.28 -7.57 -14.23
C GLU A 28 0.43 -7.04 -12.79
N VAL A 29 0.04 -7.86 -11.81
CA VAL A 29 0.06 -7.53 -10.39
C VAL A 29 1.12 -8.36 -9.68
N TYR A 30 1.88 -7.74 -8.78
CA TYR A 30 2.72 -8.46 -7.84
C TYR A 30 1.85 -9.34 -6.92
N ARG A 31 2.02 -10.66 -6.98
CA ARG A 31 1.26 -11.65 -6.20
C ARG A 31 2.21 -12.60 -5.47
N PRO A 32 2.68 -12.26 -4.29
CA PRO A 32 3.45 -13.21 -3.49
C PRO A 32 2.56 -14.37 -3.05
N ALA A 33 3.11 -15.58 -3.11
CA ALA A 33 2.39 -16.81 -2.73
C ALA A 33 1.85 -16.76 -1.29
N ASP A 34 2.54 -16.05 -0.40
CA ASP A 34 2.24 -15.98 1.02
C ASP A 34 0.94 -15.21 1.35
N VAL A 35 0.40 -14.43 0.41
CA VAL A 35 -0.84 -13.65 0.64
C VAL A 35 -2.05 -14.24 -0.08
N LEU A 36 -1.88 -15.32 -0.84
CA LEU A 36 -2.97 -16.00 -1.51
C LEU A 36 -3.96 -16.57 -0.49
N GLY A 37 -5.26 -16.41 -0.78
CA GLY A 37 -6.33 -16.81 0.13
C GLY A 37 -6.54 -15.88 1.32
N SER A 38 -5.84 -14.72 1.39
CA SER A 38 -6.14 -13.70 2.40
C SER A 38 -7.54 -13.15 2.23
N SER A 39 -8.24 -12.93 3.35
CA SER A 39 -9.56 -12.29 3.35
C SER A 39 -9.40 -10.79 3.21
N VAL A 40 -10.07 -10.18 2.23
CA VAL A 40 -10.06 -8.73 1.98
C VAL A 40 -11.50 -8.23 2.01
N LEU A 41 -11.77 -7.25 2.88
CA LEU A 41 -13.06 -6.58 2.91
C LEU A 41 -13.07 -5.43 1.89
N VAL A 42 -14.08 -5.39 1.04
CA VAL A 42 -14.38 -4.28 0.14
C VAL A 42 -15.59 -3.54 0.67
N VAL A 43 -15.45 -2.23 0.90
CA VAL A 43 -16.54 -1.36 1.35
C VAL A 43 -16.79 -0.30 0.28
N GLU A 44 -17.93 -0.41 -0.40
CA GLU A 44 -18.28 0.35 -1.59
C GLU A 44 -19.79 0.28 -1.78
N ASP A 45 -20.48 1.41 -1.90
CA ASP A 45 -21.94 1.46 -2.07
C ASP A 45 -22.37 1.39 -3.54
N GLU A 46 -21.48 1.71 -4.50
CA GLU A 46 -21.75 1.54 -5.91
C GLU A 46 -21.68 0.04 -6.29
N ALA A 47 -22.84 -0.58 -6.55
CA ALA A 47 -22.96 -2.02 -6.81
C ALA A 47 -22.08 -2.51 -7.96
N ALA A 48 -21.90 -1.70 -9.02
CA ALA A 48 -21.08 -2.07 -10.18
C ALA A 48 -19.59 -2.14 -9.78
N MET A 49 -19.09 -1.13 -9.05
CA MET A 49 -17.71 -1.08 -8.58
C MET A 49 -17.45 -2.19 -7.55
N LEU A 50 -18.36 -2.38 -6.60
CA LEU A 50 -18.27 -3.44 -5.60
C LEU A 50 -18.13 -4.82 -6.25
N GLN A 51 -18.96 -5.10 -7.26
CA GLN A 51 -18.92 -6.36 -8.00
C GLN A 51 -17.61 -6.52 -8.78
N GLN A 52 -17.12 -5.45 -9.42
CA GLN A 52 -15.87 -5.49 -10.16
C GLN A 52 -14.68 -5.77 -9.23
N LEU A 53 -14.57 -5.04 -8.11
CA LEU A 53 -13.53 -5.26 -7.10
C LEU A 53 -13.57 -6.69 -6.54
N ARG A 54 -14.77 -7.22 -6.31
CA ARG A 54 -14.94 -8.59 -5.83
C ARG A 54 -14.41 -9.61 -6.85
N ILE A 55 -14.74 -9.46 -8.14
CA ILE A 55 -14.27 -10.36 -9.19
C ILE A 55 -12.75 -10.28 -9.33
N ASP A 56 -12.20 -9.08 -9.43
CA ASP A 56 -10.76 -8.86 -9.57
C ASP A 56 -9.97 -9.50 -8.41
N LEU A 57 -10.45 -9.31 -7.18
CA LEU A 57 -9.80 -9.91 -6.01
C LEU A 57 -9.89 -11.44 -6.01
N GLN A 58 -11.01 -12.03 -6.46
CA GLN A 58 -11.13 -13.48 -6.62
C GLN A 58 -10.17 -14.02 -7.68
N ASP A 59 -10.05 -13.34 -8.82
CA ASP A 59 -9.13 -13.72 -9.90
C ASP A 59 -7.66 -13.59 -9.47
N LEU A 60 -7.38 -12.66 -8.55
CA LEU A 60 -6.07 -12.49 -7.93
C LEU A 60 -5.78 -13.52 -6.84
N GLY A 61 -6.76 -14.38 -6.49
CA GLY A 61 -6.60 -15.44 -5.49
C GLY A 61 -6.87 -15.02 -4.05
N TYR A 62 -7.50 -13.86 -3.83
CA TYR A 62 -7.98 -13.43 -2.51
C TYR A 62 -9.39 -13.97 -2.22
N ARG A 63 -9.82 -13.85 -0.97
CA ARG A 63 -11.20 -14.13 -0.52
C ARG A 63 -11.88 -12.80 -0.16
N PRO A 64 -12.57 -12.15 -1.10
CA PRO A 64 -13.25 -10.91 -0.81
C PRO A 64 -14.54 -11.14 0.00
N SER A 65 -14.69 -10.39 1.10
CA SER A 65 -15.97 -10.07 1.74
C SER A 65 -16.40 -8.69 1.27
N VAL A 66 -17.68 -8.41 1.18
CA VAL A 66 -18.21 -7.16 0.64
C VAL A 66 -19.19 -6.53 1.62
N ALA A 67 -19.19 -5.20 1.66
CA ALA A 67 -20.13 -4.40 2.44
C ALA A 67 -20.49 -3.14 1.62
N ALA A 68 -21.77 -2.79 1.58
CA ALA A 68 -22.24 -1.58 0.93
C ALA A 68 -22.43 -0.42 1.92
N THR A 69 -22.45 -0.70 3.22
CA THR A 69 -22.68 0.28 4.29
C THR A 69 -21.65 0.15 5.40
N VAL A 70 -21.54 1.19 6.23
CA VAL A 70 -20.69 1.20 7.44
C VAL A 70 -21.09 0.06 8.40
N ALA A 71 -22.40 -0.13 8.59
CA ALA A 71 -22.90 -1.15 9.50
C ALA A 71 -22.56 -2.59 9.04
N GLU A 72 -22.72 -2.87 7.75
CA GLU A 72 -22.31 -4.16 7.17
C GLU A 72 -20.79 -4.38 7.30
N ALA A 73 -19.99 -3.32 7.06
CA ALA A 73 -18.53 -3.40 7.19
C ALA A 73 -18.11 -3.72 8.64
N GLN A 74 -18.77 -3.11 9.62
CA GLN A 74 -18.52 -3.38 11.04
C GLN A 74 -18.91 -4.81 11.38
N ASP A 75 -20.06 -5.29 10.94
CA ASP A 75 -20.51 -6.66 11.15
C ASP A 75 -19.51 -7.69 10.61
N VAL A 76 -19.03 -7.49 9.37
CA VAL A 76 -17.97 -8.34 8.79
C VAL A 76 -16.70 -8.32 9.64
N LEU A 77 -16.25 -7.14 10.08
CA LEU A 77 -15.02 -7.00 10.85
C LEU A 77 -15.11 -7.59 12.26
N GLU A 78 -16.31 -7.65 12.84
CA GLU A 78 -16.55 -8.30 14.13
C GLU A 78 -16.60 -9.84 14.05
N HIS A 79 -17.09 -10.38 12.92
CA HIS A 79 -17.33 -11.82 12.79
C HIS A 79 -16.29 -12.54 11.92
N GLU A 80 -15.54 -11.83 11.06
CA GLU A 80 -14.58 -12.41 10.15
C GLU A 80 -13.14 -11.93 10.43
N ARG A 81 -12.18 -12.82 10.16
CA ARG A 81 -10.75 -12.44 10.19
C ARG A 81 -10.37 -11.80 8.86
N VAL A 82 -10.48 -10.49 8.79
CA VAL A 82 -10.08 -9.69 7.63
C VAL A 82 -8.59 -9.35 7.69
N ALA A 83 -7.90 -9.50 6.56
CA ALA A 83 -6.47 -9.22 6.43
C ALA A 83 -6.17 -7.79 5.94
N ALA A 84 -7.05 -7.20 5.14
CA ALA A 84 -6.99 -5.82 4.68
C ALA A 84 -8.38 -5.30 4.30
N VAL A 85 -8.54 -3.98 4.22
CA VAL A 85 -9.78 -3.31 3.79
C VAL A 85 -9.48 -2.41 2.60
N LEU A 86 -10.30 -2.52 1.54
CA LEU A 86 -10.46 -1.51 0.49
C LEU A 86 -11.70 -0.69 0.85
N LEU A 87 -11.54 0.61 1.06
CA LEU A 87 -12.57 1.48 1.63
C LEU A 87 -12.86 2.67 0.73
N ASP A 88 -14.10 2.83 0.27
CA ASP A 88 -14.57 4.12 -0.22
C ASP A 88 -14.82 5.09 0.95
N LEU A 89 -14.54 6.36 0.72
CA LEU A 89 -14.80 7.41 1.71
C LEU A 89 -16.24 7.93 1.68
N VAL A 90 -16.89 7.82 0.54
CA VAL A 90 -18.28 8.26 0.37
C VAL A 90 -19.16 7.03 0.28
N LEU A 91 -19.94 6.77 1.31
CA LEU A 91 -20.90 5.67 1.37
C LEU A 91 -22.28 6.27 1.66
N ASP A 92 -23.32 5.76 0.99
CA ASP A 92 -24.70 6.23 1.14
C ASP A 92 -24.83 7.75 0.90
N GLU A 93 -24.11 8.32 -0.09
CA GLU A 93 -24.07 9.75 -0.39
C GLU A 93 -23.58 10.66 0.79
N ARG A 94 -23.00 10.06 1.84
CA ARG A 94 -22.47 10.77 3.01
C ARG A 94 -20.98 10.93 2.91
N GLU A 95 -20.49 12.17 2.80
CA GLU A 95 -19.06 12.49 2.62
C GLU A 95 -18.15 12.03 3.78
N ASP A 96 -18.69 11.87 4.99
CA ASP A 96 -17.91 11.52 6.19
C ASP A 96 -18.00 10.04 6.60
N SER A 97 -18.87 9.24 5.97
CA SER A 97 -19.14 7.85 6.38
C SER A 97 -17.91 6.94 6.35
N GLY A 98 -17.08 7.06 5.33
CA GLY A 98 -15.83 6.30 5.25
C GLY A 98 -14.79 6.75 6.27
N PHE A 99 -14.75 8.03 6.63
CA PHE A 99 -13.88 8.52 7.72
C PHE A 99 -14.34 8.05 9.09
N GLU A 100 -15.66 7.96 9.32
CA GLU A 100 -16.25 7.38 10.53
C GLU A 100 -15.83 5.90 10.66
N LEU A 101 -15.97 5.13 9.57
CA LEU A 101 -15.55 3.73 9.54
C LEU A 101 -14.04 3.58 9.74
N LEU A 102 -13.22 4.39 9.09
CA LEU A 102 -11.77 4.37 9.25
C LEU A 102 -11.37 4.62 10.71
N THR A 103 -12.02 5.60 11.36
CA THR A 103 -11.80 5.91 12.78
C THR A 103 -12.18 4.71 13.66
N TRP A 104 -13.34 4.10 13.42
CA TRP A 104 -13.80 2.91 14.12
C TRP A 104 -12.83 1.72 13.94
N ILE A 105 -12.37 1.48 12.69
CA ILE A 105 -11.37 0.44 12.41
C ILE A 105 -10.08 0.68 13.21
N ARG A 106 -9.60 1.90 13.32
CA ARG A 106 -8.38 2.19 14.09
C ARG A 106 -8.53 1.95 15.59
N GLN A 107 -9.74 2.15 16.12
CA GLN A 107 -10.03 1.87 17.53
C GLN A 107 -10.11 0.36 17.83
N HIS A 108 -10.74 -0.42 16.95
CA HIS A 108 -11.02 -1.84 17.18
C HIS A 108 -10.00 -2.78 16.53
N HIS A 109 -9.38 -2.35 15.42
CA HIS A 109 -8.41 -3.13 14.63
C HIS A 109 -7.17 -2.28 14.27
N PRO A 110 -6.36 -1.82 15.25
CA PRO A 110 -5.30 -0.82 15.03
C PRO A 110 -4.24 -1.24 14.00
N GLY A 111 -4.00 -2.54 13.83
CA GLY A 111 -3.02 -3.07 12.87
C GLY A 111 -3.61 -3.51 11.51
N LEU A 112 -4.91 -3.27 11.24
CA LEU A 112 -5.54 -3.69 10.00
C LEU A 112 -5.20 -2.71 8.87
N PRO A 113 -4.56 -3.14 7.75
CA PRO A 113 -4.34 -2.27 6.61
C PRO A 113 -5.66 -1.78 6.02
N VAL A 114 -5.78 -0.47 5.82
CA VAL A 114 -6.92 0.15 5.14
C VAL A 114 -6.40 0.96 3.96
N ILE A 115 -6.79 0.55 2.77
CA ILE A 115 -6.48 1.22 1.51
C ILE A 115 -7.73 1.99 1.12
N VAL A 116 -7.62 3.31 1.08
CA VAL A 116 -8.72 4.20 0.71
C VAL A 116 -8.80 4.33 -0.81
N LEU A 117 -10.00 4.13 -1.35
CA LEU A 117 -10.36 4.40 -2.74
C LEU A 117 -11.41 5.52 -2.73
N SER A 118 -11.16 6.63 -3.39
CA SER A 118 -12.07 7.77 -3.35
C SER A 118 -12.31 8.35 -4.73
N ALA A 119 -13.48 8.98 -4.93
CA ALA A 119 -13.81 9.64 -6.19
C ALA A 119 -12.91 10.86 -6.46
N ALA A 120 -12.80 11.28 -7.75
CA ALA A 120 -11.86 12.31 -8.23
C ALA A 120 -12.07 13.73 -7.66
N GLN A 121 -13.19 14.01 -6.99
CA GLN A 121 -13.50 15.34 -6.43
C GLN A 121 -12.90 15.60 -5.04
N VAL A 122 -12.10 14.66 -4.53
CA VAL A 122 -11.53 14.76 -3.19
C VAL A 122 -10.36 15.75 -3.17
N ASN A 123 -10.43 16.71 -2.27
CA ASN A 123 -9.40 17.73 -2.09
C ASN A 123 -8.21 17.23 -1.25
N SER A 124 -7.12 17.98 -1.23
CA SER A 124 -5.93 17.66 -0.44
C SER A 124 -6.19 17.52 1.07
N ALA A 125 -7.29 18.07 1.59
CA ALA A 125 -7.69 17.97 2.98
C ALA A 125 -8.20 16.55 3.32
N SER A 126 -8.96 15.93 2.42
CA SER A 126 -9.46 14.56 2.61
C SER A 126 -8.33 13.54 2.58
N ILE A 127 -7.35 13.71 1.67
CA ILE A 127 -6.16 12.86 1.63
C ILE A 127 -5.39 12.95 2.95
N ARG A 128 -5.13 14.16 3.42
CA ARG A 128 -4.45 14.38 4.70
C ARG A 128 -5.22 13.77 5.86
N ARG A 129 -6.55 14.02 5.93
CA ARG A 129 -7.43 13.47 6.97
C ARG A 129 -7.39 11.94 6.99
N ALA A 130 -7.45 11.29 5.82
CA ALA A 130 -7.36 9.84 5.73
C ALA A 130 -6.06 9.30 6.36
N TYR A 131 -4.91 9.90 6.04
CA TYR A 131 -3.63 9.50 6.63
C TYR A 131 -3.52 9.83 8.11
N GLU A 132 -4.05 10.97 8.57
CA GLU A 132 -4.11 11.33 10.00
C GLU A 132 -4.96 10.32 10.79
N LEU A 133 -6.04 9.81 10.18
CA LEU A 133 -6.88 8.75 10.74
C LEU A 133 -6.29 7.34 10.55
N GLY A 134 -5.12 7.21 9.93
CA GLY A 134 -4.37 5.97 9.84
C GLY A 134 -4.62 5.12 8.60
N ALA A 135 -5.13 5.68 7.50
CA ALA A 135 -5.14 4.98 6.21
C ALA A 135 -3.72 4.52 5.86
N SER A 136 -3.60 3.29 5.36
CA SER A 136 -2.31 2.74 4.92
C SER A 136 -1.92 3.27 3.54
N SER A 137 -2.91 3.51 2.68
CA SER A 137 -2.76 4.07 1.34
C SER A 137 -4.01 4.83 0.95
N TYR A 138 -3.86 5.74 -0.01
CA TYR A 138 -4.96 6.52 -0.57
C TYR A 138 -4.82 6.60 -2.09
N PHE A 139 -5.87 6.18 -2.81
CA PHE A 139 -5.95 6.25 -4.26
C PHE A 139 -7.20 6.98 -4.71
N VAL A 140 -7.06 7.77 -5.76
CA VAL A 140 -8.20 8.41 -6.43
C VAL A 140 -8.68 7.50 -7.54
N LYS A 141 -9.96 7.11 -7.51
CA LYS A 141 -10.59 6.25 -8.52
C LYS A 141 -10.39 6.85 -9.92
N GLY A 142 -9.96 6.04 -10.87
CA GLY A 142 -9.69 6.46 -12.25
C GLY A 142 -8.35 7.17 -12.50
N ASN A 143 -7.63 7.61 -11.48
CA ASN A 143 -6.32 8.28 -11.66
C ASN A 143 -5.14 7.30 -11.73
N VAL A 144 -5.31 6.10 -11.20
CA VAL A 144 -4.30 5.03 -11.24
C VAL A 144 -4.92 3.74 -11.76
N PRO A 145 -4.16 2.92 -12.50
CA PRO A 145 -4.62 1.59 -12.88
C PRO A 145 -4.94 0.75 -11.64
N MET A 146 -6.00 -0.06 -11.69
CA MET A 146 -6.38 -0.96 -10.58
C MET A 146 -5.24 -1.91 -10.19
N ALA A 147 -4.38 -2.29 -11.14
CA ALA A 147 -3.18 -3.08 -10.89
C ALA A 147 -2.25 -2.47 -9.82
N HIS A 148 -2.16 -1.14 -9.73
CA HIS A 148 -1.37 -0.46 -8.69
C HIS A 148 -2.01 -0.62 -7.31
N ILE A 149 -3.33 -0.52 -7.23
CA ILE A 149 -4.10 -0.70 -5.99
C ILE A 149 -3.92 -2.13 -5.47
N TYR A 150 -4.03 -3.13 -6.35
CA TYR A 150 -3.84 -4.53 -5.98
C TYR A 150 -2.39 -4.87 -5.64
N SER A 151 -1.42 -4.21 -6.26
CA SER A 151 0.00 -4.36 -5.90
C SER A 151 0.30 -3.77 -4.52
N ASP A 152 -0.28 -2.61 -4.18
CA ASP A 152 -0.18 -2.03 -2.84
C ASP A 152 -0.87 -2.93 -1.80
N LEU A 153 -2.06 -3.46 -2.11
CA LEU A 153 -2.75 -4.44 -1.26
C LEU A 153 -1.86 -5.65 -0.96
N ALA A 154 -1.25 -6.24 -2.00
CA ALA A 154 -0.34 -7.38 -1.83
C ALA A 154 0.85 -7.02 -0.93
N ALA A 155 1.47 -5.86 -1.12
CA ALA A 155 2.56 -5.38 -0.29
C ALA A 155 2.15 -5.25 1.18
N ARG A 156 0.98 -4.65 1.47
CA ARG A 156 0.43 -4.50 2.83
C ARG A 156 0.14 -5.85 3.50
N LEU A 157 -0.33 -6.81 2.74
CA LEU A 157 -0.60 -8.16 3.25
C LEU A 157 0.70 -8.91 3.60
N VAL A 158 1.74 -8.79 2.76
CA VAL A 158 3.07 -9.34 3.06
C VAL A 158 3.65 -8.73 4.33
N GLU A 159 3.60 -7.41 4.44
CA GLU A 159 4.10 -6.67 5.61
C GLU A 159 3.43 -7.15 6.90
N ARG A 160 2.12 -7.37 6.87
CA ARG A 160 1.37 -7.92 8.01
C ARG A 160 1.78 -9.34 8.36
N GLY A 161 2.05 -10.18 7.37
CA GLY A 161 2.52 -11.57 7.57
C GLY A 161 3.90 -11.66 8.22
N THR A 162 4.76 -10.66 7.99
CA THR A 162 6.11 -10.60 8.57
C THR A 162 6.18 -9.96 9.96
N GLY A 163 5.04 -9.51 10.52
CA GLY A 163 4.96 -8.88 11.84
C GLY A 163 5.50 -7.45 11.92
N ARG A 164 5.81 -6.83 10.79
CA ARG A 164 6.24 -5.43 10.69
C ARG A 164 5.21 -4.62 9.91
N PRO A 165 4.33 -3.85 10.57
CA PRO A 165 3.34 -3.02 9.88
C PRO A 165 4.03 -1.91 9.09
N GLY A 166 3.75 -1.86 7.78
CA GLY A 166 3.98 -0.66 6.98
C GLY A 166 5.38 -0.35 6.51
N ASN A 167 6.37 -1.25 6.66
CA ASN A 167 7.74 -0.96 6.24
C ASN A 167 7.99 -1.40 4.79
N TYR A 168 8.39 -0.45 3.96
CA TYR A 168 8.91 -0.73 2.62
C TYR A 168 10.40 -1.11 2.72
N ARG A 169 10.81 -2.11 1.94
CA ARG A 169 12.21 -2.46 1.83
C ARG A 169 12.71 -2.24 0.40
N PHE A 170 13.77 -1.47 0.27
CA PHE A 170 14.44 -1.19 -0.98
C PHE A 170 15.90 -1.66 -0.91
N GLY A 171 16.11 -2.96 -1.03
CA GLY A 171 17.41 -3.58 -0.75
C GLY A 171 17.79 -3.48 0.72
N ARG A 172 18.91 -2.78 1.04
CA ARG A 172 19.35 -2.54 2.44
C ARG A 172 18.53 -1.45 3.18
N LEU A 173 17.76 -0.66 2.45
CA LEU A 173 17.05 0.49 2.99
C LEU A 173 15.63 0.09 3.41
N GLU A 174 15.25 0.42 4.64
CA GLU A 174 13.91 0.22 5.20
C GLU A 174 13.21 1.56 5.39
N PHE A 175 11.96 1.66 4.97
CA PHE A 175 11.15 2.86 5.11
C PHE A 175 9.84 2.56 5.85
N ASP A 176 9.65 3.24 6.96
CA ASP A 176 8.43 3.21 7.79
C ASP A 176 7.66 4.53 7.56
N PRO A 177 6.62 4.52 6.73
CA PRO A 177 5.83 5.71 6.46
C PRO A 177 4.98 6.17 7.64
N THR A 178 4.58 5.24 8.52
CA THR A 178 3.75 5.54 9.69
C THR A 178 4.51 6.42 10.69
N HIS A 179 5.75 6.06 10.99
CA HIS A 179 6.62 6.84 11.87
C HIS A 179 7.45 7.87 11.10
N ARG A 180 7.37 7.87 9.77
CA ARG A 180 8.14 8.73 8.86
C ARG A 180 9.65 8.56 9.03
N ILE A 181 10.08 7.32 9.18
CA ILE A 181 11.48 6.95 9.41
C ILE A 181 11.97 6.14 8.22
N ILE A 182 13.20 6.45 7.79
CA ILE A 182 13.94 5.63 6.83
C ILE A 182 15.23 5.16 7.52
N ARG A 183 15.57 3.88 7.34
CA ARG A 183 16.71 3.23 8.02
C ARG A 183 17.64 2.59 7.01
N LEU A 184 18.92 2.64 7.32
CA LEU A 184 19.98 1.92 6.63
C LEU A 184 20.89 1.27 7.70
N GLY A 185 20.74 -0.04 7.92
CA GLY A 185 21.37 -0.72 9.05
C GLY A 185 20.92 -0.12 10.37
N ASP A 186 21.88 0.34 11.21
CA ASP A 186 21.60 0.97 12.50
C ASP A 186 21.34 2.49 12.43
N SER A 187 21.54 3.09 11.26
CA SER A 187 21.30 4.52 11.04
C SER A 187 19.86 4.79 10.66
N GLU A 188 19.26 5.86 11.20
CA GLU A 188 17.91 6.28 10.85
C GLU A 188 17.82 7.78 10.58
N ALA A 189 16.93 8.16 9.66
CA ALA A 189 16.57 9.54 9.38
C ALA A 189 15.05 9.72 9.41
N ARG A 190 14.59 10.78 10.06
CA ARG A 190 13.18 11.14 10.11
C ARG A 190 12.82 12.02 8.93
N LEU A 191 11.80 11.61 8.18
CA LEU A 191 11.29 12.33 7.02
C LEU A 191 10.19 13.32 7.43
N THR A 192 10.08 14.42 6.70
CA THR A 192 8.91 15.29 6.76
C THR A 192 7.70 14.61 6.11
N GLN A 193 6.49 15.13 6.38
CA GLN A 193 5.27 14.61 5.75
C GLN A 193 5.36 14.65 4.22
N GLN A 194 5.89 15.72 3.63
CA GLN A 194 6.08 15.85 2.18
C GLN A 194 7.10 14.85 1.65
N GLN A 195 8.22 14.64 2.34
CA GLN A 195 9.23 13.66 1.96
C GLN A 195 8.68 12.24 2.02
N THR A 196 7.91 11.91 3.07
CA THR A 196 7.20 10.64 3.20
C THR A 196 6.24 10.42 2.02
N ALA A 197 5.42 11.41 1.69
CA ALA A 197 4.50 11.33 0.56
C ALA A 197 5.21 11.17 -0.78
N LEU A 198 6.36 11.82 -0.99
CA LEU A 198 7.20 11.65 -2.18
C LEU A 198 7.74 10.23 -2.29
N VAL A 199 8.29 9.68 -1.20
CA VAL A 199 8.80 8.29 -1.19
C VAL A 199 7.66 7.30 -1.47
N LEU A 200 6.50 7.45 -0.83
CA LEU A 200 5.33 6.60 -1.05
C LEU A 200 4.86 6.65 -2.51
N PHE A 201 4.72 7.84 -3.08
CA PHE A 201 4.27 8.01 -4.45
C PHE A 201 5.23 7.35 -5.45
N LEU A 202 6.54 7.59 -5.28
CA LEU A 202 7.55 7.01 -6.15
C LEU A 202 7.70 5.49 -5.96
N ALA A 203 7.45 4.98 -4.76
CA ALA A 203 7.46 3.54 -4.45
C ALA A 203 6.33 2.78 -5.16
N GLN A 204 5.18 3.43 -5.35
CA GLN A 204 4.01 2.86 -6.01
C GLN A 204 4.09 2.94 -7.53
N GLY A 205 4.98 3.78 -8.07
CA GLY A 205 5.10 4.00 -9.50
C GLY A 205 5.89 2.90 -10.22
N SER A 206 5.29 2.27 -11.24
CA SER A 206 6.00 1.33 -12.15
C SER A 206 6.87 2.04 -13.19
N LYS A 207 6.76 3.36 -13.32
CA LYS A 207 7.50 4.22 -14.27
C LYS A 207 8.04 5.45 -13.55
N PRO A 208 9.13 6.06 -14.06
CA PRO A 208 9.61 7.33 -13.53
C PRO A 208 8.50 8.39 -13.60
N ALA A 209 8.29 9.11 -12.49
CA ALA A 209 7.29 10.16 -12.39
C ALA A 209 7.89 11.52 -12.76
N THR A 210 7.22 12.28 -13.62
CA THR A 210 7.61 13.64 -13.94
C THR A 210 7.19 14.61 -12.82
N ALA A 211 7.74 15.83 -12.83
CA ALA A 211 7.30 16.88 -11.92
C ALA A 211 5.79 17.17 -12.06
N ARG A 212 5.26 17.05 -13.28
CA ARG A 212 3.83 17.22 -13.56
C ARG A 212 2.98 16.13 -12.88
N ASP A 213 3.43 14.88 -12.92
CA ASP A 213 2.72 13.77 -12.27
C ASP A 213 2.65 13.98 -10.76
N LEU A 214 3.75 14.43 -10.13
CA LEU A 214 3.81 14.74 -8.70
C LEU A 214 2.88 15.90 -8.30
N ILE A 215 2.74 16.91 -9.17
CA ILE A 215 1.79 18.02 -8.95
C ILE A 215 0.35 17.55 -9.13
N GLN A 216 0.06 16.78 -10.17
CA GLN A 216 -1.28 16.25 -10.44
C GLN A 216 -1.74 15.28 -9.34
N ALA A 217 -0.82 14.54 -8.75
CA ALA A 217 -1.09 13.68 -7.59
C ALA A 217 -1.35 14.45 -6.27
N GLY A 218 -1.34 15.79 -6.30
CA GLY A 218 -1.63 16.63 -5.12
C GLY A 218 -0.48 16.72 -4.11
N LEU A 219 0.72 16.24 -4.44
CA LEU A 219 1.90 16.34 -3.56
C LEU A 219 2.44 17.78 -3.47
N PHE A 220 2.04 18.61 -4.40
CA PHE A 220 2.35 20.04 -4.49
C PHE A 220 1.07 20.81 -4.83
N ARG A 221 1.09 22.13 -4.59
CA ARG A 221 -0.01 23.00 -5.05
C ARG A 221 -0.12 22.91 -6.59
N ASN A 222 -1.34 22.98 -7.14
CA ASN A 222 -1.61 22.81 -8.57
C ASN A 222 -0.84 23.80 -9.47
N ASN A 223 -0.43 24.95 -8.92
CA ASN A 223 0.36 25.97 -9.59
C ASN A 223 1.85 25.95 -9.21
N ALA A 224 2.33 24.88 -8.58
CA ALA A 224 3.74 24.79 -8.21
C ALA A 224 4.63 24.74 -9.46
N ALA A 225 5.73 25.48 -9.42
CA ALA A 225 6.74 25.42 -10.46
C ALA A 225 7.49 24.07 -10.40
N HIS A 226 7.97 23.58 -11.53
CA HIS A 226 8.80 22.37 -11.59
C HIS A 226 10.06 22.48 -10.73
N SER A 227 10.60 23.69 -10.57
CA SER A 227 11.73 23.97 -9.66
C SER A 227 11.40 23.67 -8.20
N THR A 228 10.13 23.87 -7.76
CA THR A 228 9.69 23.53 -6.41
C THR A 228 9.73 22.03 -6.16
N VAL A 229 9.28 21.24 -7.14
CA VAL A 229 9.35 19.77 -7.10
C VAL A 229 10.81 19.33 -7.05
N HIS A 230 11.67 19.90 -7.90
CA HIS A 230 13.08 19.58 -7.93
C HIS A 230 13.76 19.90 -6.58
N SER A 231 13.47 21.06 -6.00
CA SER A 231 14.00 21.45 -4.68
C SER A 231 13.58 20.50 -3.57
N ALA A 232 12.32 20.06 -3.58
CA ALA A 232 11.82 19.10 -2.59
C ALA A 232 12.53 17.73 -2.70
N LEU A 233 12.78 17.25 -3.91
CA LEU A 233 13.53 16.02 -4.16
C LEU A 233 15.01 16.15 -3.79
N LEU A 234 15.63 17.30 -4.03
CA LEU A 234 16.99 17.58 -3.56
C LEU A 234 17.07 17.59 -2.04
N THR A 235 16.07 18.15 -1.36
CA THR A 235 16.00 18.14 0.11
C THR A 235 15.83 16.71 0.65
N LEU A 236 15.01 15.88 -0.02
CA LEU A 236 14.90 14.46 0.32
C LEU A 236 16.25 13.73 0.15
N ARG A 237 16.95 13.94 -0.97
CA ARG A 237 18.27 13.34 -1.21
C ARG A 237 19.28 13.73 -0.14
N ARG A 238 19.36 15.01 0.24
CA ARG A 238 20.24 15.46 1.31
C ARG A 238 19.93 14.79 2.64
N ARG A 239 18.64 14.58 2.93
CA ARG A 239 18.22 13.87 4.16
C ARG A 239 18.67 12.42 4.15
N LEU A 240 18.68 11.76 2.99
CA LEU A 240 19.18 10.40 2.83
C LEU A 240 20.70 10.32 2.89
N ASP A 241 21.40 11.34 2.37
CA ASP A 241 22.85 11.45 2.42
C ASP A 241 23.38 11.58 3.87
N GLU A 242 22.52 11.94 4.83
CA GLU A 242 22.86 11.90 6.28
C GLU A 242 23.01 10.45 6.80
N LEU A 243 22.38 9.47 6.16
CA LEU A 243 22.53 8.05 6.49
C LEU A 243 23.80 7.45 5.91
N GLU A 244 24.07 7.73 4.63
CA GLU A 244 25.25 7.30 3.90
C GLU A 244 25.50 8.29 2.76
N PRO A 245 26.73 8.84 2.61
CA PRO A 245 27.06 9.78 1.55
C PRO A 245 26.75 9.20 0.15
N GLY A 246 25.99 9.95 -0.67
CA GLY A 246 25.57 9.55 -2.02
C GLY A 246 24.30 8.68 -2.08
N LEU A 247 23.79 8.23 -0.94
CA LEU A 247 22.57 7.41 -0.86
C LEU A 247 21.36 8.09 -1.52
N GLY A 248 21.20 9.40 -1.28
CA GLY A 248 20.07 10.15 -1.83
C GLY A 248 20.04 10.15 -3.35
N GLY A 249 21.19 10.26 -4.00
CA GLY A 249 21.32 10.19 -5.46
C GLY A 249 21.09 8.78 -6.01
N THR A 250 21.54 7.78 -5.32
CA THR A 250 21.36 6.36 -5.66
C THR A 250 19.92 5.93 -5.49
N PHE A 251 19.31 6.22 -4.35
CA PHE A 251 17.94 5.79 -4.03
C PHE A 251 16.88 6.57 -4.81
N VAL A 252 16.97 7.89 -4.83
CA VAL A 252 16.07 8.76 -5.61
C VAL A 252 16.72 9.10 -6.93
N HIS A 253 16.52 8.26 -7.93
CA HIS A 253 17.12 8.44 -9.25
C HIS A 253 16.36 9.48 -10.08
N ALA A 254 17.11 10.34 -10.77
CA ALA A 254 16.57 11.31 -11.74
C ALA A 254 17.07 10.99 -13.15
N SER A 255 16.16 10.92 -14.10
CA SER A 255 16.43 10.68 -15.50
C SER A 255 15.70 11.67 -16.40
N ALA A 256 15.95 11.65 -17.71
CA ALA A 256 15.17 12.43 -18.66
C ALA A 256 13.66 12.07 -18.66
N ARG A 257 13.30 10.90 -18.13
CA ARG A 257 11.91 10.42 -18.04
C ARG A 257 11.23 10.80 -16.73
N GLY A 258 11.97 11.36 -15.77
CA GLY A 258 11.46 11.71 -14.44
C GLY A 258 12.24 11.07 -13.30
N TYR A 259 11.56 10.93 -12.15
CA TYR A 259 12.10 10.44 -10.88
C TYR A 259 11.59 9.06 -10.58
N SER A 260 12.43 8.21 -10.02
CA SER A 260 12.08 6.86 -9.56
C SER A 260 12.89 6.48 -8.33
N LEU A 261 12.43 5.46 -7.57
CA LEU A 261 13.22 4.85 -6.53
C LEU A 261 13.98 3.64 -7.09
N VAL A 262 15.19 3.45 -6.60
CA VAL A 262 16.05 2.31 -6.96
C VAL A 262 16.44 1.58 -5.69
N ALA A 263 16.36 0.25 -5.69
CA ALA A 263 16.78 -0.55 -4.55
C ALA A 263 18.29 -0.37 -4.29
N VAL A 264 18.64 -0.21 -3.01
CA VAL A 264 20.03 -0.02 -2.58
C VAL A 264 20.64 -1.38 -2.28
N HIS A 265 21.55 -1.82 -3.11
CA HIS A 265 22.31 -3.06 -2.95
C HIS A 265 23.69 -2.78 -2.33
N GLU A 266 24.39 -3.83 -1.92
CA GLU A 266 25.79 -3.74 -1.42
C GLU A 266 26.74 -3.18 -2.48
#